data_2b7989946658bfcc5467f81962e86265
#
_entry.id   2b7989946658bfcc5467f81962e86265
#
_cell.length_a   1.000
_cell.length_b   1.000
_cell.length_c   1.000
_cell.angle_alpha   90.00
_cell.angle_beta   90.00
_cell.angle_gamma   90.00
#
_symmetry.space_group_name_H-M   'P 1'
#
loop_
_entity.id
_entity.type
_entity.pdbx_description
1 polymer ?
#
loop_
_entity_poly.entity_id
_entity_poly.type
_entity_poly.pdbx_seq_one_letter_code
_entity_poly.pdbx_strand_id
1 'polypeptide(L)'
;WLAEHHNMDGIASSATAVLLGFIAAHTQKIRLGSGGVMLPNHAPLVVAEQFGTLATLYPNRFELGLGRAPGTDPLTMRALRRGRQETEDQFPQDVLEILQYFKDPIPGQRIVATPGQSTHVPVWLLGSSLFSAQLAAKLGLPYSFASHFAPRMLGQAIQLYRENFEPSEYLDRPY
;
A
#
# COMPACT_ATOMS: atom_id res chain seq x y z
N TRP A 1 6.46 -3.32 -10.04
CA TRP A 1 6.24 -3.25 -8.59
C TRP A 1 7.35 -4.01 -7.86
N LEU A 2 7.76 -3.50 -6.67
CA LEU A 2 8.74 -4.12 -5.79
C LEU A 2 8.07 -4.57 -4.50
N ALA A 3 8.37 -5.79 -4.06
CA ALA A 3 7.92 -6.31 -2.77
C ALA A 3 8.72 -5.69 -1.60
N GLU A 4 8.18 -5.81 -0.39
CA GLU A 4 8.89 -5.54 0.86
C GLU A 4 9.06 -6.85 1.63
N HIS A 5 10.32 -7.23 1.87
CA HIS A 5 10.66 -8.35 2.76
C HIS A 5 11.89 -7.99 3.57
N HIS A 6 11.89 -8.41 4.83
CA HIS A 6 12.96 -8.10 5.76
C HIS A 6 13.64 -9.38 6.25
N ASN A 7 14.96 -9.28 6.49
CA ASN A 7 15.78 -10.36 7.03
C ASN A 7 15.68 -11.68 6.23
N MET A 8 15.63 -11.56 4.91
CA MET A 8 15.55 -12.70 3.99
C MET A 8 16.75 -12.71 3.05
N ASP A 9 17.54 -13.78 3.07
CA ASP A 9 18.62 -13.99 2.12
C ASP A 9 18.07 -14.05 0.69
N GLY A 10 18.75 -13.37 -0.23
CA GLY A 10 18.35 -13.34 -1.64
C GLY A 10 17.27 -12.34 -2.00
N ILE A 11 16.73 -11.57 -1.05
CA ILE A 11 15.78 -10.49 -1.32
C ILE A 11 16.37 -9.16 -0.90
N ALA A 12 16.63 -8.28 -1.87
CA ALA A 12 17.24 -6.97 -1.66
C ALA A 12 16.24 -5.83 -1.45
N SER A 13 14.93 -6.09 -1.47
CA SER A 13 13.88 -5.07 -1.44
C SER A 13 13.26 -4.86 -0.05
N SER A 14 14.08 -4.65 0.97
CA SER A 14 13.62 -4.27 2.32
C SER A 14 13.23 -2.79 2.41
N ALA A 15 13.97 -1.91 1.74
CA ALA A 15 13.72 -0.47 1.69
C ALA A 15 13.03 -0.09 0.36
N THR A 16 11.77 -0.49 0.20
CA THR A 16 11.04 -0.41 -1.06
C THR A 16 11.01 1.01 -1.63
N ALA A 17 10.68 2.02 -0.84
CA ALA A 17 10.61 3.42 -1.29
C ALA A 17 11.97 3.94 -1.78
N VAL A 18 13.07 3.55 -1.13
CA VAL A 18 14.44 3.94 -1.53
C VAL A 18 14.80 3.36 -2.90
N LEU A 19 14.54 2.06 -3.10
CA LEU A 19 14.79 1.40 -4.38
C LEU A 19 13.91 1.95 -5.50
N LEU A 20 12.65 2.23 -5.22
CA LEU A 20 11.74 2.85 -6.18
C LEU A 20 12.23 4.23 -6.62
N GLY A 21 12.72 5.06 -5.69
CA GLY A 21 13.33 6.36 -5.99
C GLY A 21 14.57 6.23 -6.87
N PHE A 22 15.44 5.27 -6.59
CA PHE A 22 16.62 4.98 -7.42
C PHE A 22 16.23 4.58 -8.85
N ILE A 23 15.26 3.66 -9.00
CA ILE A 23 14.78 3.25 -10.33
C ILE A 23 14.11 4.41 -11.07
N ALA A 24 13.35 5.24 -10.37
CA ALA A 24 12.69 6.41 -10.96
C ALA A 24 13.71 7.39 -11.56
N ALA A 25 14.82 7.62 -10.86
CA ALA A 25 15.89 8.50 -11.30
C ALA A 25 16.59 8.00 -12.59
N HIS A 26 16.59 6.69 -12.83
CA HIS A 26 17.24 6.06 -13.98
C HIS A 26 16.27 5.63 -15.09
N THR A 27 14.99 5.96 -14.96
CA THR A 27 13.94 5.63 -15.93
C THR A 27 13.00 6.83 -16.15
N GLN A 28 12.32 6.88 -17.30
CA GLN A 28 11.47 8.03 -17.63
C GLN A 28 9.99 7.69 -17.79
N LYS A 29 9.64 6.48 -18.22
CA LYS A 29 8.27 6.13 -18.63
C LYS A 29 7.62 5.05 -17.77
N ILE A 30 8.40 4.13 -17.21
CA ILE A 30 7.87 3.01 -16.43
C ILE A 30 7.13 3.52 -15.20
N ARG A 31 5.93 2.99 -14.97
CA ARG A 31 5.21 3.19 -13.71
C ARG A 31 5.83 2.30 -12.64
N LEU A 32 5.91 2.82 -11.45
CA LEU A 32 6.58 2.21 -10.31
C LEU A 32 5.63 2.08 -9.13
N GLY A 33 5.75 1.02 -8.36
CA GLY A 33 4.91 0.86 -7.19
C GLY A 33 5.44 -0.20 -6.23
N SER A 34 4.89 -0.20 -5.03
CA SER A 34 5.12 -1.28 -4.08
C SER A 34 4.17 -2.44 -4.33
N GLY A 35 4.68 -3.65 -4.19
CA GLY A 35 3.87 -4.83 -4.37
C GLY A 35 4.05 -5.86 -3.25
N GLY A 36 3.86 -5.43 -1.96
CA GLY A 36 3.41 -4.15 -1.40
C GLY A 36 4.27 -3.69 -0.24
N VAL A 37 3.99 -2.46 0.21
CA VAL A 37 4.42 -2.05 1.56
C VAL A 37 3.64 -2.87 2.58
N MET A 38 4.35 -3.51 3.51
CA MET A 38 3.75 -4.27 4.61
C MET A 38 3.34 -3.29 5.71
N LEU A 39 2.16 -2.65 5.53
CA LEU A 39 1.72 -1.50 6.31
C LEU A 39 1.79 -1.70 7.83
N PRO A 40 1.49 -2.88 8.41
CA PRO A 40 1.65 -3.07 9.85
C PRO A 40 3.07 -2.89 10.40
N ASN A 41 4.10 -2.80 9.55
CA ASN A 41 5.47 -2.51 9.97
C ASN A 41 5.79 -1.01 10.04
N HIS A 42 4.90 -0.15 9.53
CA HIS A 42 5.15 1.28 9.30
C HIS A 42 4.10 2.18 9.95
N ALA A 43 4.48 3.43 10.23
CA ALA A 43 3.51 4.48 10.51
C ALA A 43 2.87 4.95 9.20
N PRO A 44 1.53 5.06 9.10
CA PRO A 44 0.85 5.55 7.92
C PRO A 44 1.40 6.89 7.40
N LEU A 45 1.66 7.83 8.31
CA LEU A 45 2.26 9.13 7.96
C LEU A 45 3.60 8.98 7.24
N VAL A 46 4.51 8.13 7.74
CA VAL A 46 5.83 7.91 7.13
C VAL A 46 5.70 7.33 5.73
N VAL A 47 4.79 6.37 5.53
CA VAL A 47 4.52 5.78 4.21
C VAL A 47 3.97 6.84 3.25
N ALA A 48 3.03 7.66 3.71
CA ALA A 48 2.46 8.75 2.92
C ALA A 48 3.51 9.81 2.56
N GLU A 49 4.40 10.18 3.48
CA GLU A 49 5.51 11.10 3.19
C GLU A 49 6.48 10.53 2.16
N GLN A 50 6.85 9.24 2.27
CA GLN A 50 7.76 8.59 1.34
C GLN A 50 7.17 8.53 -0.08
N PHE A 51 5.96 8.00 -0.24
CA PHE A 51 5.33 7.87 -1.55
C PHE A 51 4.85 9.20 -2.11
N GLY A 52 4.43 10.13 -1.26
CA GLY A 52 4.12 11.49 -1.63
C GLY A 52 5.35 12.26 -2.13
N THR A 53 6.50 12.08 -1.50
CA THR A 53 7.79 12.62 -1.99
C THR A 53 8.13 12.07 -3.36
N LEU A 54 8.01 10.74 -3.55
CA LEU A 54 8.26 10.10 -4.83
C LEU A 54 7.32 10.61 -5.93
N ALA A 55 6.04 10.76 -5.61
CA ALA A 55 5.04 11.28 -6.55
C ALA A 55 5.28 12.75 -6.90
N THR A 56 5.77 13.55 -5.97
CA THR A 56 6.14 14.95 -6.18
C THR A 56 7.37 15.08 -7.08
N LEU A 57 8.39 14.24 -6.85
CA LEU A 57 9.62 14.22 -7.66
C LEU A 57 9.37 13.68 -9.08
N TYR A 58 8.47 12.72 -9.22
CA TYR A 58 8.20 12.02 -10.49
C TYR A 58 6.68 11.91 -10.73
N PRO A 59 6.01 12.99 -11.13
CA PRO A 59 4.55 13.04 -11.27
C PRO A 59 3.98 11.92 -12.17
N ASN A 60 2.84 11.37 -11.76
CA ASN A 60 2.07 10.34 -12.47
C ASN A 60 2.81 8.99 -12.70
N ARG A 61 3.85 8.72 -11.93
CA ARG A 61 4.64 7.49 -12.10
C ARG A 61 4.52 6.50 -10.95
N PHE A 62 3.97 6.92 -9.81
CA PHE A 62 3.95 6.09 -8.60
C PHE A 62 2.56 5.57 -8.24
N GLU A 63 2.55 4.36 -7.70
CA GLU A 63 1.41 3.68 -7.11
C GLU A 63 1.83 3.07 -5.77
N LEU A 64 0.94 3.07 -4.80
CA LEU A 64 1.18 2.49 -3.48
C LEU A 64 0.35 1.22 -3.29
N GLY A 65 0.98 0.07 -3.41
CA GLY A 65 0.36 -1.20 -3.02
C GLY A 65 0.59 -1.49 -1.54
N LEU A 66 -0.47 -1.82 -0.81
CA LEU A 66 -0.47 -2.07 0.62
C LEU A 66 -0.80 -3.52 0.93
N GLY A 67 0.02 -4.18 1.76
CA GLY A 67 -0.19 -5.52 2.28
C GLY A 67 -0.43 -5.52 3.78
N ARG A 68 -1.29 -6.45 4.25
CA ARG A 68 -1.61 -6.64 5.66
C ARG A 68 -0.61 -7.54 6.40
N ALA A 69 -0.04 -8.49 5.68
CA ALA A 69 0.91 -9.43 6.28
C ALA A 69 2.22 -8.71 6.68
N PRO A 70 2.94 -9.19 7.72
CA PRO A 70 4.21 -8.58 8.14
C PRO A 70 5.36 -8.80 7.16
N GLY A 71 5.27 -9.75 6.24
CA GLY A 71 6.31 -10.03 5.24
C GLY A 71 7.63 -10.53 5.81
N THR A 72 7.64 -11.03 7.07
CA THR A 72 8.84 -11.47 7.76
C THR A 72 8.51 -12.37 8.98
N ASP A 73 9.53 -12.88 9.67
CA ASP A 73 9.42 -13.68 10.88
C ASP A 73 9.10 -12.84 12.15
N PRO A 74 8.61 -13.48 13.25
CA PRO A 74 8.22 -12.75 14.45
C PRO A 74 9.36 -12.00 15.17
N LEU A 75 10.60 -12.44 15.05
CA LEU A 75 11.76 -11.75 15.65
C LEU A 75 12.06 -10.46 14.91
N THR A 76 12.07 -10.54 13.60
CA THR A 76 12.24 -9.38 12.72
C THR A 76 11.09 -8.37 12.85
N MET A 77 9.85 -8.85 13.00
CA MET A 77 8.70 -7.99 13.31
C MET A 77 8.91 -7.16 14.58
N ARG A 78 9.42 -7.77 15.66
CA ARG A 78 9.73 -7.04 16.90
C ARG A 78 10.81 -5.98 16.68
N ALA A 79 11.81 -6.26 15.87
CA ALA A 79 12.86 -5.30 15.53
C ALA A 79 12.31 -4.09 14.74
N LEU A 80 11.39 -4.33 13.82
CA LEU A 80 10.75 -3.29 12.99
C LEU A 80 9.78 -2.44 13.82
N ARG A 81 8.96 -3.05 14.66
CA ARG A 81 7.83 -2.40 15.34
C ARG A 81 8.16 -1.79 16.70
N ARG A 82 9.28 -2.09 17.33
CA ARG A 82 9.80 -1.56 18.61
C ARG A 82 8.74 -0.94 19.56
N GLY A 83 7.88 -1.80 20.12
CA GLY A 83 6.89 -1.37 21.12
C GLY A 83 5.58 -0.81 20.57
N ARG A 84 5.40 -0.74 19.26
CA ARG A 84 4.09 -0.47 18.65
C ARG A 84 3.22 -1.70 18.81
N GLN A 85 2.06 -1.53 19.42
CA GLN A 85 1.04 -2.57 19.56
C GLN A 85 0.12 -2.63 18.33
N GLU A 86 0.63 -2.29 17.17
CA GLU A 86 -0.15 -2.34 15.93
C GLU A 86 -0.44 -3.79 15.58
N THR A 87 -1.71 -4.10 15.51
CA THR A 87 -2.22 -5.41 15.13
C THR A 87 -2.67 -5.37 13.67
N GLU A 88 -2.74 -6.54 13.05
CA GLU A 88 -3.34 -6.67 11.71
C GLU A 88 -4.80 -6.15 11.66
N ASP A 89 -5.45 -6.04 12.81
CA ASP A 89 -6.81 -5.53 12.95
C ASP A 89 -6.90 -4.02 12.71
N GLN A 90 -5.80 -3.27 12.84
CA GLN A 90 -5.74 -1.83 12.55
C GLN A 90 -5.55 -1.52 11.07
N PHE A 91 -5.19 -2.51 10.25
CA PHE A 91 -4.91 -2.32 8.84
C PHE A 91 -5.98 -1.54 8.06
N PRO A 92 -7.29 -1.75 8.23
CA PRO A 92 -8.30 -0.94 7.56
C PRO A 92 -8.23 0.54 7.95
N GLN A 93 -7.99 0.84 9.22
CA GLN A 93 -7.87 2.21 9.71
C GLN A 93 -6.61 2.89 9.18
N ASP A 94 -5.48 2.17 9.14
CA ASP A 94 -4.22 2.67 8.60
C ASP A 94 -4.32 2.98 7.10
N VAL A 95 -5.08 2.16 6.35
CA VAL A 95 -5.39 2.42 4.93
C VAL A 95 -6.17 3.72 4.78
N LEU A 96 -7.22 3.93 5.59
CA LEU A 96 -8.02 5.17 5.55
C LEU A 96 -7.18 6.40 5.90
N GLU A 97 -6.25 6.27 6.85
CA GLU A 97 -5.33 7.33 7.22
C GLU A 97 -4.39 7.71 6.06
N ILE A 98 -3.81 6.72 5.36
CA ILE A 98 -3.00 6.96 4.16
C ILE A 98 -3.80 7.66 3.06
N LEU A 99 -5.00 7.18 2.78
CA LEU A 99 -5.88 7.81 1.78
C LEU A 99 -6.14 9.28 2.11
N GLN A 100 -6.37 9.59 3.39
CA GLN A 100 -6.58 10.97 3.84
C GLN A 100 -5.33 11.84 3.67
N TYR A 101 -4.13 11.30 3.89
CA TYR A 101 -2.88 12.05 3.72
C TYR A 101 -2.57 12.44 2.28
N PHE A 102 -3.08 11.70 1.29
CA PHE A 102 -2.88 12.01 -0.13
C PHE A 102 -3.91 12.99 -0.70
N LYS A 103 -5.01 13.24 0.02
CA LYS A 103 -6.04 14.21 -0.37
C LYS A 103 -5.61 15.66 -0.11
N ASP A 104 -6.43 16.58 -0.60
CA ASP A 104 -6.30 17.98 -0.26
C ASP A 104 -6.53 18.18 1.24
N PRO A 105 -5.67 18.95 1.92
CA PRO A 105 -5.83 19.21 3.34
C PRO A 105 -7.13 19.96 3.62
N ILE A 106 -7.83 19.55 4.68
CA ILE A 106 -9.03 20.27 5.14
C ILE A 106 -8.66 21.39 6.12
N PRO A 107 -9.43 22.48 6.18
CA PRO A 107 -9.18 23.59 7.12
C PRO A 107 -9.08 23.07 8.57
N GLY A 108 -8.00 23.44 9.26
CA GLY A 108 -7.74 23.01 10.64
C GLY A 108 -7.05 21.65 10.78
N GLN A 109 -6.75 20.94 9.71
CA GLN A 109 -5.97 19.71 9.75
C GLN A 109 -4.57 19.99 10.32
N ARG A 110 -4.23 19.32 11.42
CA ARG A 110 -2.98 19.57 12.16
C ARG A 110 -1.80 18.72 11.65
N ILE A 111 -2.09 17.56 11.11
CA ILE A 111 -1.06 16.62 10.60
C ILE A 111 -1.27 16.45 9.10
N VAL A 112 -0.25 16.77 8.34
CA VAL A 112 -0.25 16.73 6.87
C VAL A 112 1.01 16.00 6.39
N ALA A 113 0.87 15.08 5.46
CA ALA A 113 2.01 14.36 4.87
C ALA A 113 2.71 15.23 3.83
N THR A 114 3.64 16.08 4.25
CA THR A 114 4.38 16.99 3.35
C THR A 114 5.59 16.28 2.72
N PRO A 115 5.80 16.33 1.39
CA PRO A 115 5.06 17.10 0.37
C PRO A 115 3.90 16.31 -0.29
N GLY A 116 3.48 15.19 0.28
CA GLY A 116 2.55 14.22 -0.33
C GLY A 116 1.09 14.65 -0.39
N GLN A 117 0.67 15.69 0.36
CA GLN A 117 -0.70 16.18 0.29
C GLN A 117 -1.06 16.62 -1.14
N SER A 118 -2.29 16.41 -1.54
CA SER A 118 -2.81 16.72 -2.89
C SER A 118 -2.12 15.95 -4.03
N THR A 119 -1.33 14.93 -3.74
CA THR A 119 -0.70 14.11 -4.79
C THR A 119 -1.62 13.04 -5.36
N HIS A 120 -2.67 12.68 -4.62
CA HIS A 120 -3.65 11.66 -5.02
C HIS A 120 -2.98 10.36 -5.52
N VAL A 121 -1.91 9.92 -4.85
CA VAL A 121 -1.21 8.67 -5.22
C VAL A 121 -2.20 7.52 -5.25
N PRO A 122 -2.31 6.77 -6.37
CA PRO A 122 -3.20 5.61 -6.43
C PRO A 122 -2.80 4.55 -5.41
N VAL A 123 -3.75 4.16 -4.56
CA VAL A 123 -3.55 3.15 -3.52
C VAL A 123 -4.22 1.85 -3.93
N TRP A 124 -3.47 0.75 -3.88
CA TRP A 124 -3.92 -0.61 -4.18
C TRP A 124 -3.94 -1.45 -2.92
N LEU A 125 -4.96 -2.27 -2.74
CA LEU A 125 -4.93 -3.29 -1.70
C LEU A 125 -4.46 -4.63 -2.27
N LEU A 126 -3.48 -5.23 -1.59
CA LEU A 126 -2.91 -6.51 -1.97
C LEU A 126 -3.26 -7.58 -0.94
N GLY A 127 -3.36 -8.81 -1.39
CA GLY A 127 -3.53 -9.93 -0.47
C GLY A 127 -3.67 -11.28 -1.17
N SER A 128 -3.57 -12.34 -0.36
CA SER A 128 -3.74 -13.73 -0.77
C SER A 128 -4.98 -14.39 -0.11
N SER A 129 -5.84 -13.59 0.51
CA SER A 129 -7.05 -14.03 1.21
C SER A 129 -8.27 -13.19 0.80
N LEU A 130 -9.45 -13.63 1.22
CA LEU A 130 -10.71 -12.90 0.93
C LEU A 130 -10.82 -11.56 1.67
N PHE A 131 -10.09 -11.38 2.79
CA PHE A 131 -10.14 -10.16 3.58
C PHE A 131 -9.78 -8.90 2.77
N SER A 132 -8.65 -8.91 2.05
CA SER A 132 -8.21 -7.76 1.26
C SER A 132 -9.15 -7.50 0.07
N ALA A 133 -9.73 -8.56 -0.52
CA ALA A 133 -10.74 -8.45 -1.56
C ALA A 133 -12.00 -7.72 -1.05
N GLN A 134 -12.48 -8.11 0.12
CA GLN A 134 -13.64 -7.50 0.76
C GLN A 134 -13.39 -6.05 1.17
N LEU A 135 -12.23 -5.77 1.75
CA LEU A 135 -11.85 -4.41 2.15
C LEU A 135 -11.70 -3.49 0.93
N ALA A 136 -11.04 -3.96 -0.13
CA ALA A 136 -10.90 -3.20 -1.37
C ALA A 136 -12.25 -2.91 -2.03
N ALA A 137 -13.15 -3.89 -2.05
CA ALA A 137 -14.51 -3.73 -2.57
C ALA A 137 -15.29 -2.66 -1.80
N LYS A 138 -15.25 -2.70 -0.46
CA LYS A 138 -15.93 -1.72 0.41
C LYS A 138 -15.38 -0.31 0.32
N LEU A 139 -14.07 -0.17 0.12
CA LEU A 139 -13.43 1.14 0.00
C LEU A 139 -13.40 1.67 -1.44
N GLY A 140 -13.90 0.91 -2.40
CA GLY A 140 -13.86 1.28 -3.83
C GLY A 140 -12.43 1.45 -4.35
N LEU A 141 -11.49 0.61 -3.87
CA LEU A 141 -10.07 0.69 -4.25
C LEU A 141 -9.70 -0.40 -5.26
N PRO A 142 -8.67 -0.16 -6.08
CA PRO A 142 -8.11 -1.21 -6.92
C PRO A 142 -7.53 -2.34 -6.08
N TYR A 143 -7.69 -3.58 -6.58
CA TYR A 143 -7.31 -4.79 -5.89
C TYR A 143 -6.33 -5.64 -6.70
N SER A 144 -5.31 -6.19 -6.04
CA SER A 144 -4.38 -7.13 -6.65
C SER A 144 -4.22 -8.38 -5.78
N PHE A 145 -4.57 -9.53 -6.36
CA PHE A 145 -4.48 -10.81 -5.65
C PHE A 145 -3.11 -11.48 -5.87
N ALA A 146 -2.47 -11.88 -4.78
CA ALA A 146 -1.17 -12.57 -4.81
C ALA A 146 -1.35 -14.05 -5.17
N SER A 147 -1.68 -14.34 -6.44
CA SER A 147 -2.01 -15.68 -6.95
C SER A 147 -0.85 -16.67 -6.84
N HIS A 148 0.39 -16.20 -6.80
CA HIS A 148 1.58 -17.03 -6.60
C HIS A 148 1.65 -17.65 -5.19
N PHE A 149 0.98 -17.06 -4.20
CA PHE A 149 0.85 -17.62 -2.84
C PHE A 149 -0.37 -18.52 -2.68
N ALA A 150 -1.51 -18.13 -3.23
CA ALA A 150 -2.77 -18.83 -3.00
C ALA A 150 -3.59 -18.99 -4.30
N PRO A 151 -3.09 -19.70 -5.32
CA PRO A 151 -3.76 -19.76 -6.64
C PRO A 151 -5.19 -20.30 -6.58
N ARG A 152 -5.48 -21.18 -5.63
CA ARG A 152 -6.83 -21.79 -5.46
C ARG A 152 -7.89 -20.78 -5.03
N MET A 153 -7.50 -19.71 -4.34
CA MET A 153 -8.41 -18.69 -3.82
C MET A 153 -8.69 -17.56 -4.83
N LEU A 154 -7.93 -17.48 -5.92
CA LEU A 154 -8.00 -16.39 -6.91
C LEU A 154 -9.42 -16.15 -7.43
N GLY A 155 -10.09 -17.20 -7.92
CA GLY A 155 -11.44 -17.09 -8.48
C GLY A 155 -12.44 -16.54 -7.47
N GLN A 156 -12.44 -17.09 -6.25
CA GLN A 156 -13.33 -16.65 -5.19
C GLN A 156 -13.05 -15.20 -4.74
N ALA A 157 -11.78 -14.82 -4.64
CA ALA A 157 -11.40 -13.46 -4.25
C ALA A 157 -11.85 -12.43 -5.29
N ILE A 158 -11.65 -12.70 -6.59
CA ILE A 158 -12.09 -11.82 -7.68
C ILE A 158 -13.60 -11.71 -7.71
N GLN A 159 -14.32 -12.83 -7.57
CA GLN A 159 -15.77 -12.85 -7.54
C GLN A 159 -16.28 -11.99 -6.37
N LEU A 160 -15.77 -12.21 -5.15
CA LEU A 160 -16.16 -11.45 -3.96
C LEU A 160 -15.88 -9.95 -4.15
N TYR A 161 -14.74 -9.58 -4.67
CA TYR A 161 -14.39 -8.18 -4.94
C TYR A 161 -15.38 -7.53 -5.91
N ARG A 162 -15.71 -8.20 -7.02
CA ARG A 162 -16.62 -7.67 -8.05
C ARG A 162 -18.06 -7.55 -7.57
N GLU A 163 -18.55 -8.56 -6.85
CA GLU A 163 -19.95 -8.61 -6.38
C GLU A 163 -20.24 -7.60 -5.24
N ASN A 164 -19.23 -7.27 -4.43
CA ASN A 164 -19.38 -6.38 -3.28
C ASN A 164 -18.74 -5.00 -3.48
N PHE A 165 -18.35 -4.68 -4.71
CA PHE A 165 -17.68 -3.41 -5.00
C PHE A 165 -18.64 -2.23 -4.81
N GLU A 166 -18.21 -1.26 -4.02
CA GLU A 166 -18.88 0.01 -3.81
C GLU A 166 -18.11 1.11 -4.56
N PRO A 167 -18.73 1.82 -5.54
CA PRO A 167 -18.06 2.93 -6.22
C PRO A 167 -17.57 4.00 -5.25
N SER A 168 -16.42 4.59 -5.53
CA SER A 168 -15.79 5.62 -4.71
C SER A 168 -15.24 6.76 -5.56
N GLU A 169 -14.62 7.75 -4.92
CA GLU A 169 -13.86 8.79 -5.63
C GLU A 169 -12.61 8.25 -6.35
N TYR A 170 -12.18 7.02 -6.05
CA TYR A 170 -10.99 6.38 -6.65
C TYR A 170 -11.34 5.53 -7.86
N LEU A 171 -12.49 4.85 -7.84
CA LEU A 171 -12.95 3.97 -8.93
C LEU A 171 -14.48 3.95 -9.03
N ASP A 172 -14.99 4.07 -10.25
CA ASP A 172 -16.43 3.93 -10.55
C ASP A 172 -16.88 2.46 -10.67
N ARG A 173 -15.95 1.55 -10.90
CA ARG A 173 -16.21 0.10 -11.10
C ARG A 173 -15.00 -0.73 -10.69
N PRO A 174 -15.18 -2.03 -10.40
CA PRO A 174 -14.09 -2.95 -10.07
C PRO A 174 -13.00 -2.94 -11.14
N TYR A 175 -11.76 -2.86 -10.69
CA TYR A 175 -10.58 -2.87 -11.55
C TYR A 175 -9.97 -4.27 -11.60
#